data_442307828330222f8141852658920efd
#
_entry.id   442307828330222f8141852658920efd
#
_cell.length_a   1.000
_cell.length_b   1.000
_cell.length_c   1.000
_cell.angle_alpha   90.00
_cell.angle_beta   90.00
_cell.angle_gamma   90.00
#
_symmetry.space_group_name_H-M   'P 1'
#
loop_
_entity.id
_entity.type
_entity.pdbx_description
1 polymer ?
#
loop_
_entity_poly.entity_id
_entity_poly.type
_entity_poly.pdbx_seq_one_letter_code
_entity_poly.pdbx_strand_id
1 'polypeptide(L)'
;MRRSLLRTGWLLGLLLCVGQFASAQTAKQNLAKFDYRPYHFGFLLSGNSSSFNFNLRPDFTFADSLLSVENNSLSGFNLALLASLNVNPMVHVRFTPGLSFQDRGLLFRFREPDGTILPVNVRTESVYLDFPILLKLRTERIGNFAPYALIGGKLSRDMQSQADVNQSLQDGYILKLAKGNSSVDVGAGADFFLPFFKFSVELKTEFGMRNVLIQDDTPFSAAFDELRTRSFIISFTFEG
;
A
#
# COMPACT_ATOMS: atom_id res chain seq x y z
N MET A 1 -34.52 23.85 0.75
CA MET A 1 -35.21 22.78 1.49
C MET A 1 -35.11 21.38 0.84
N ARG A 2 -35.08 21.20 -0.49
CA ARG A 2 -35.01 19.84 -1.13
C ARG A 2 -33.69 19.07 -0.95
N ARG A 3 -32.55 19.75 -0.77
CA ARG A 3 -31.23 19.08 -0.60
C ARG A 3 -30.96 18.50 0.80
N SER A 4 -31.65 18.99 1.84
CA SER A 4 -31.52 18.45 3.19
C SER A 4 -32.29 17.14 3.37
N LEU A 5 -33.44 16.99 2.71
CA LEU A 5 -34.26 15.77 2.76
C LEU A 5 -33.59 14.56 2.09
N LEU A 6 -32.81 14.79 1.02
CA LEU A 6 -32.04 13.72 0.38
C LEU A 6 -30.89 13.22 1.24
N ARG A 7 -30.18 14.12 1.95
CA ARG A 7 -29.10 13.73 2.88
C ARG A 7 -29.59 12.93 4.07
N THR A 8 -30.75 13.29 4.63
CA THR A 8 -31.35 12.53 5.75
C THR A 8 -31.85 11.17 5.29
N GLY A 9 -32.35 11.03 4.07
CA GLY A 9 -32.78 9.75 3.50
C GLY A 9 -31.64 8.75 3.33
N TRP A 10 -30.45 9.20 2.90
CA TRP A 10 -29.26 8.35 2.76
C TRP A 10 -28.71 7.88 4.12
N LEU A 11 -28.74 8.74 5.14
CA LEU A 11 -28.33 8.38 6.50
C LEU A 11 -29.29 7.38 7.15
N LEU A 12 -30.60 7.54 6.96
CA LEU A 12 -31.59 6.57 7.42
C LEU A 12 -31.49 5.23 6.69
N GLY A 13 -31.23 5.24 5.38
CA GLY A 13 -30.97 4.02 4.59
C GLY A 13 -29.73 3.26 5.08
N LEU A 14 -28.66 3.98 5.40
CA LEU A 14 -27.43 3.38 5.94
C LEU A 14 -27.66 2.80 7.37
N LEU A 15 -28.43 3.48 8.21
CA LEU A 15 -28.78 2.99 9.54
C LEU A 15 -29.67 1.74 9.49
N LEU A 16 -30.61 1.68 8.53
CA LEU A 16 -31.49 0.50 8.34
C LEU A 16 -30.70 -0.72 7.82
N CYS A 17 -29.67 -0.52 6.97
CA CYS A 17 -28.80 -1.62 6.56
C CYS A 17 -27.98 -2.19 7.71
N VAL A 18 -27.52 -1.37 8.67
CA VAL A 18 -26.77 -1.82 9.84
C VAL A 18 -27.64 -2.65 10.79
N GLY A 19 -28.95 -2.35 10.90
CA GLY A 19 -29.89 -3.06 11.78
C GLY A 19 -30.20 -4.50 11.36
N GLN A 20 -30.02 -4.88 10.11
CA GLN A 20 -30.30 -6.22 9.60
C GLN A 20 -29.24 -7.26 9.99
N PHE A 21 -28.05 -6.84 10.43
CA PHE A 21 -27.00 -7.75 10.87
C PHE A 21 -27.17 -8.29 12.29
N ALA A 22 -28.13 -7.77 13.06
CA ALA A 22 -28.36 -8.17 14.45
C ALA A 22 -29.10 -9.52 14.61
N SER A 23 -29.59 -10.13 13.54
CA SER A 23 -30.35 -11.41 13.57
C SER A 23 -29.53 -12.64 13.21
N ALA A 24 -28.20 -12.61 13.29
CA ALA A 24 -27.32 -13.76 13.04
C ALA A 24 -27.39 -14.75 14.22
N GLN A 25 -28.55 -15.36 14.41
CA GLN A 25 -28.74 -16.44 15.37
C GLN A 25 -27.93 -17.66 14.95
N THR A 26 -27.02 -18.08 15.83
CA THR A 26 -26.40 -19.43 15.91
C THR A 26 -26.08 -20.12 14.57
N ALA A 27 -25.51 -19.41 13.61
CA ALA A 27 -24.92 -20.04 12.46
C ALA A 27 -23.77 -20.96 12.94
N LYS A 28 -23.81 -22.23 12.55
CA LYS A 28 -22.75 -23.18 12.85
C LYS A 28 -21.39 -22.55 12.53
N GLN A 29 -20.54 -22.40 13.55
CA GLN A 29 -19.21 -21.83 13.35
C GLN A 29 -18.35 -22.77 12.52
N ASN A 30 -17.96 -22.30 11.34
CA ASN A 30 -16.96 -22.97 10.50
C ASN A 30 -15.59 -22.87 11.17
N LEU A 31 -14.74 -23.85 10.95
CA LEU A 31 -13.37 -23.88 11.44
C LEU A 31 -13.28 -23.58 12.96
N ALA A 32 -14.12 -24.18 13.78
CA ALA A 32 -14.21 -23.90 15.22
C ALA A 32 -12.87 -24.09 15.96
N LYS A 33 -12.01 -25.00 15.47
CA LYS A 33 -10.67 -25.25 16.06
C LYS A 33 -9.59 -24.30 15.54
N PHE A 34 -9.89 -23.48 14.55
CA PHE A 34 -8.92 -22.61 13.89
C PHE A 34 -8.31 -21.59 14.87
N ASP A 35 -9.12 -20.98 15.74
CA ASP A 35 -8.65 -19.95 16.67
C ASP A 35 -7.75 -20.49 17.79
N TYR A 36 -7.82 -21.80 18.05
CA TYR A 36 -7.00 -22.48 19.08
C TYR A 36 -5.69 -23.04 18.55
N ARG A 37 -5.51 -23.08 17.22
CA ARG A 37 -4.23 -23.49 16.64
C ARG A 37 -3.22 -22.35 16.76
N PRO A 38 -1.99 -22.61 17.24
CA PRO A 38 -1.00 -21.57 17.43
C PRO A 38 -0.47 -21.01 16.10
N TYR A 39 -0.44 -21.81 15.04
CA TYR A 39 0.12 -21.42 13.74
C TYR A 39 -0.88 -21.64 12.61
N HIS A 40 -0.89 -20.70 11.68
CA HIS A 40 -1.61 -20.80 10.41
C HIS A 40 -0.70 -20.37 9.29
N PHE A 41 -0.88 -21.02 8.15
CA PHE A 41 -0.17 -20.71 6.93
C PHE A 41 -1.16 -20.42 5.82
N GLY A 42 -0.69 -19.68 4.84
CA GLY A 42 -1.53 -19.30 3.73
C GLY A 42 -0.74 -18.54 2.67
N PHE A 43 -1.48 -17.89 1.79
CA PHE A 43 -0.95 -17.01 0.78
C PHE A 43 -1.82 -15.77 0.64
N LEU A 44 -1.25 -14.74 0.03
CA LEU A 44 -1.85 -13.43 -0.12
C LEU A 44 -1.63 -12.95 -1.54
N LEU A 45 -2.72 -12.47 -2.15
CA LEU A 45 -2.74 -11.80 -3.44
C LEU A 45 -3.20 -10.37 -3.22
N SER A 46 -2.53 -9.39 -3.80
CA SER A 46 -2.91 -7.99 -3.63
C SER A 46 -2.76 -7.19 -4.90
N GLY A 47 -3.66 -6.22 -5.09
CA GLY A 47 -3.44 -5.08 -5.97
C GLY A 47 -2.87 -3.92 -5.16
N ASN A 48 -1.95 -3.16 -5.73
CA ASN A 48 -1.43 -1.95 -5.14
C ASN A 48 -1.56 -0.75 -6.09
N SER A 49 -1.65 0.45 -5.50
CA SER A 49 -1.50 1.72 -6.19
C SER A 49 -0.39 2.48 -5.48
N SER A 50 0.73 2.66 -6.17
CA SER A 50 1.96 3.18 -5.58
C SER A 50 2.29 4.56 -6.12
N SER A 51 2.83 5.40 -5.24
CA SER A 51 3.14 6.79 -5.51
C SER A 51 4.34 7.25 -4.67
N PHE A 52 4.82 8.46 -4.94
CA PHE A 52 5.81 9.11 -4.11
C PHE A 52 5.16 10.17 -3.22
N ASN A 53 5.67 10.34 -2.02
CA ASN A 53 5.46 11.51 -1.18
C ASN A 53 6.78 12.28 -1.15
N PHE A 54 6.81 13.52 -1.58
CA PHE A 54 8.04 14.30 -1.73
C PHE A 54 7.94 15.70 -1.18
N ASN A 55 9.09 16.22 -0.75
CA ASN A 55 9.29 17.61 -0.41
C ASN A 55 10.25 18.22 -1.43
N LEU A 56 9.86 19.37 -1.97
CA LEU A 56 10.72 20.16 -2.85
C LEU A 56 11.72 20.96 -1.99
N ARG A 57 12.92 21.20 -2.52
CA ARG A 57 13.92 22.04 -1.85
C ARG A 57 13.45 23.49 -1.75
N PRO A 58 13.54 24.11 -0.56
CA PRO A 58 13.17 25.52 -0.39
C PRO A 58 14.01 26.49 -1.24
N ASP A 59 15.30 26.15 -1.44
CA ASP A 59 16.27 26.96 -2.20
C ASP A 59 16.27 26.65 -3.71
N PHE A 60 15.43 25.68 -4.10
CA PHE A 60 15.25 25.36 -5.51
C PHE A 60 14.41 26.50 -6.12
N THR A 61 15.09 27.55 -6.53
CA THR A 61 14.57 28.44 -7.55
C THR A 61 14.38 27.56 -8.76
N PHE A 62 13.12 27.33 -9.13
CA PHE A 62 12.78 26.65 -10.38
C PHE A 62 13.65 27.30 -11.45
N ALA A 63 14.82 26.67 -11.74
CA ALA A 63 15.72 27.16 -12.76
C ALA A 63 14.82 27.34 -13.99
N ASP A 64 14.73 28.52 -14.52
CA ASP A 64 13.78 29.12 -15.45
C ASP A 64 12.90 28.19 -16.31
N SER A 65 13.13 26.87 -16.27
CA SER A 65 12.48 25.86 -17.07
C SER A 65 11.51 24.93 -16.32
N LEU A 66 11.73 24.51 -15.06
CA LEU A 66 10.81 23.61 -14.35
C LEU A 66 9.63 24.34 -13.72
N LEU A 67 8.40 24.05 -14.18
CA LEU A 67 7.18 24.71 -13.72
C LEU A 67 6.48 23.97 -12.59
N SER A 68 6.37 22.64 -12.67
CA SER A 68 5.71 21.82 -11.67
C SER A 68 6.19 20.37 -11.71
N VAL A 69 6.05 19.72 -10.55
CA VAL A 69 6.20 18.27 -10.41
C VAL A 69 4.90 17.73 -9.82
N GLU A 70 4.30 16.75 -10.49
CA GLU A 70 3.06 16.12 -10.07
C GLU A 70 3.29 14.64 -9.85
N ASN A 71 2.61 14.10 -8.84
CA ASN A 71 2.66 12.68 -8.54
C ASN A 71 1.71 11.92 -9.46
N ASN A 72 2.19 10.85 -10.07
CA ASN A 72 1.41 9.95 -10.89
C ASN A 72 1.39 8.57 -10.24
N SER A 73 0.27 8.21 -9.61
CA SER A 73 0.10 6.91 -8.97
C SER A 73 -0.11 5.84 -10.03
N LEU A 74 0.70 4.79 -9.97
CA LEU A 74 0.61 3.66 -10.89
C LEU A 74 0.19 2.40 -10.13
N SER A 75 -0.45 1.48 -10.86
CA SER A 75 -0.95 0.22 -10.31
C SER A 75 0.08 -0.89 -10.44
N GLY A 76 0.06 -1.79 -9.47
CA GLY A 76 0.88 -2.99 -9.45
C GLY A 76 0.19 -4.12 -8.69
N PHE A 77 0.92 -5.18 -8.40
CA PHE A 77 0.39 -6.32 -7.66
C PHE A 77 1.45 -6.94 -6.74
N ASN A 78 0.99 -7.69 -5.72
CA ASN A 78 1.87 -8.36 -4.78
C ASN A 78 1.45 -9.81 -4.61
N LEU A 79 2.43 -10.69 -4.44
CA LEU A 79 2.29 -12.12 -4.14
C LEU A 79 3.09 -12.42 -2.89
N ALA A 80 2.47 -12.98 -1.86
CA ALA A 80 3.17 -13.30 -0.63
C ALA A 80 2.71 -14.62 -0.02
N LEU A 81 3.61 -15.26 0.71
CA LEU A 81 3.27 -16.32 1.65
C LEU A 81 2.81 -15.68 2.96
N LEU A 82 2.04 -16.43 3.73
CA LEU A 82 1.55 -15.97 5.01
C LEU A 82 1.86 -17.00 6.09
N ALA A 83 2.50 -16.54 7.15
CA ALA A 83 2.62 -17.26 8.41
C ALA A 83 2.02 -16.41 9.52
N SER A 84 1.07 -16.95 10.27
CA SER A 84 0.39 -16.28 11.37
C SER A 84 0.58 -17.05 12.66
N LEU A 85 1.05 -16.37 13.69
CA LEU A 85 1.14 -16.87 15.06
C LEU A 85 -0.01 -16.29 15.88
N ASN A 86 -0.86 -17.13 16.42
CA ASN A 86 -1.94 -16.74 17.31
C ASN A 86 -1.40 -16.65 18.74
N VAL A 87 -1.21 -15.43 19.23
CA VAL A 87 -0.82 -15.20 20.64
C VAL A 87 -2.03 -15.44 21.54
N ASN A 88 -3.20 -14.97 21.10
CA ASN A 88 -4.51 -15.25 21.69
C ASN A 88 -5.60 -15.10 20.61
N PRO A 89 -6.88 -15.42 20.88
CA PRO A 89 -7.94 -15.33 19.88
C PRO A 89 -8.14 -13.96 19.23
N MET A 90 -7.67 -12.88 19.86
CA MET A 90 -7.80 -11.51 19.36
C MET A 90 -6.48 -10.94 18.81
N VAL A 91 -5.32 -11.46 19.19
CA VAL A 91 -4.01 -10.91 18.86
C VAL A 91 -3.19 -11.92 18.08
N HIS A 92 -2.82 -11.55 16.86
CA HIS A 92 -2.04 -12.40 15.98
C HIS A 92 -0.82 -11.63 15.47
N VAL A 93 0.32 -12.30 15.42
CA VAL A 93 1.54 -11.79 14.75
C VAL A 93 1.64 -12.46 13.40
N ARG A 94 1.70 -11.67 12.34
CA ARG A 94 1.77 -12.16 10.95
C ARG A 94 3.09 -11.79 10.32
N PHE A 95 3.67 -12.75 9.63
CA PHE A 95 4.82 -12.55 8.76
C PHE A 95 4.41 -12.93 7.33
N THR A 96 4.54 -11.98 6.39
CA THR A 96 4.05 -12.17 5.03
C THR A 96 5.14 -11.89 3.98
N PRO A 97 6.22 -12.70 3.93
CA PRO A 97 7.28 -12.51 2.95
C PRO A 97 6.75 -12.69 1.54
N GLY A 98 7.18 -11.82 0.61
CA GLY A 98 6.67 -11.88 -0.75
C GLY A 98 7.35 -10.96 -1.73
N LEU A 99 6.85 -10.99 -2.96
CA LEU A 99 7.27 -10.12 -4.06
C LEU A 99 6.20 -9.06 -4.29
N SER A 100 6.65 -7.83 -4.48
CA SER A 100 5.79 -6.68 -4.77
C SER A 100 6.29 -6.00 -6.04
N PHE A 101 5.43 -5.99 -7.05
CA PHE A 101 5.63 -5.28 -8.31
C PHE A 101 4.96 -3.93 -8.18
N GLN A 102 5.77 -2.88 -8.17
CA GLN A 102 5.30 -1.52 -7.89
C GLN A 102 5.86 -0.55 -8.93
N ASP A 103 4.94 0.12 -9.60
CA ASP A 103 5.27 1.20 -10.51
C ASP A 103 4.91 2.53 -9.88
N ARG A 104 5.76 3.54 -10.08
CA ARG A 104 5.56 4.91 -9.61
C ARG A 104 5.92 5.89 -10.70
N GLY A 105 5.22 6.98 -10.79
CA GLY A 105 5.47 8.01 -11.77
C GLY A 105 5.57 9.41 -11.18
N LEU A 106 6.35 10.25 -11.83
CA LEU A 106 6.40 11.69 -11.60
C LEU A 106 6.25 12.40 -12.94
N LEU A 107 5.34 13.35 -13.00
CA LEU A 107 5.13 14.20 -14.17
C LEU A 107 5.80 15.55 -13.92
N PHE A 108 6.87 15.82 -14.65
CA PHE A 108 7.58 17.10 -14.67
C PHE A 108 7.03 17.95 -15.81
N ARG A 109 6.82 19.23 -15.58
CA ARG A 109 6.48 20.19 -16.64
C ARG A 109 7.58 21.22 -16.76
N PHE A 110 8.23 21.26 -17.89
CA PHE A 110 9.28 22.21 -18.20
C PHE A 110 8.74 23.29 -19.15
N ARG A 111 9.27 24.51 -19.01
CA ARG A 111 9.04 25.59 -19.98
C ARG A 111 10.21 25.63 -20.96
N GLU A 112 9.92 25.49 -22.22
CA GLU A 112 10.87 25.68 -23.30
C GLU A 112 11.16 27.18 -23.54
N PRO A 113 12.30 27.56 -24.16
CA PRO A 113 12.64 28.94 -24.48
C PRO A 113 11.61 29.65 -25.38
N ASP A 114 10.85 28.92 -26.18
CA ASP A 114 9.75 29.41 -27.03
C ASP A 114 8.44 29.65 -26.25
N GLY A 115 8.42 29.35 -24.94
CA GLY A 115 7.26 29.47 -24.08
C GLY A 115 6.34 28.22 -24.05
N THR A 116 6.65 27.19 -24.83
CA THR A 116 5.91 25.92 -24.86
C THR A 116 6.12 25.13 -23.55
N ILE A 117 5.09 24.42 -23.09
CA ILE A 117 5.18 23.53 -21.91
C ILE A 117 5.44 22.10 -22.40
N LEU A 118 6.58 21.54 -22.02
CA LEU A 118 6.96 20.15 -22.31
C LEU A 118 6.65 19.28 -21.06
N PRO A 119 5.67 18.35 -21.12
CA PRO A 119 5.45 17.37 -20.06
C PRO A 119 6.43 16.20 -20.22
N VAL A 120 7.21 15.90 -19.18
CA VAL A 120 8.11 14.74 -19.09
C VAL A 120 7.60 13.79 -18.01
N ASN A 121 7.23 12.57 -18.41
CA ASN A 121 6.79 11.56 -17.48
C ASN A 121 7.96 10.62 -17.14
N VAL A 122 8.39 10.63 -15.88
CA VAL A 122 9.44 9.75 -15.36
C VAL A 122 8.77 8.60 -14.62
N ARG A 123 8.87 7.39 -15.15
CA ARG A 123 8.32 6.17 -14.56
C ARG A 123 9.44 5.36 -13.94
N THR A 124 9.24 4.89 -12.72
CA THR A 124 10.13 3.98 -12.02
C THR A 124 9.41 2.68 -11.73
N GLU A 125 9.92 1.61 -12.30
CA GLU A 125 9.46 0.25 -12.07
C GLU A 125 10.35 -0.40 -11.01
N SER A 126 9.77 -1.08 -10.03
CA SER A 126 10.49 -1.74 -8.96
C SER A 126 9.89 -3.10 -8.66
N VAL A 127 10.75 -4.08 -8.44
CA VAL A 127 10.38 -5.39 -7.91
C VAL A 127 10.99 -5.54 -6.53
N TYR A 128 10.15 -5.41 -5.51
CA TYR A 128 10.60 -5.54 -4.12
C TYR A 128 10.44 -6.95 -3.60
N LEU A 129 11.47 -7.41 -2.88
CA LEU A 129 11.36 -8.52 -1.96
C LEU A 129 11.02 -7.92 -0.59
N ASP A 130 9.81 -8.21 -0.10
CA ASP A 130 9.22 -7.63 1.10
C ASP A 130 9.25 -8.59 2.28
N PHE A 131 9.55 -8.07 3.47
CA PHE A 131 9.56 -8.81 4.75
C PHE A 131 8.74 -8.02 5.80
N PRO A 132 7.41 -8.05 5.73
CA PRO A 132 6.57 -7.38 6.70
C PRO A 132 6.34 -8.24 7.95
N ILE A 133 6.35 -7.59 9.11
CA ILE A 133 5.87 -8.15 10.38
C ILE A 133 4.70 -7.28 10.84
N LEU A 134 3.51 -7.88 10.93
CA LEU A 134 2.27 -7.19 11.22
C LEU A 134 1.64 -7.74 12.50
N LEU A 135 1.17 -6.84 13.34
CA LEU A 135 0.28 -7.14 14.45
C LEU A 135 -1.16 -7.00 13.94
N LYS A 136 -1.92 -8.09 14.03
CA LYS A 136 -3.34 -8.15 13.70
C LYS A 136 -4.16 -8.19 14.98
N LEU A 137 -5.01 -7.19 15.16
CA LEU A 137 -5.93 -7.07 16.27
C LEU A 137 -7.34 -7.37 15.77
N ARG A 138 -7.87 -8.53 16.10
CA ARG A 138 -9.16 -9.04 15.64
C ARG A 138 -10.19 -8.96 16.75
N THR A 139 -11.44 -8.65 16.40
CA THR A 139 -12.56 -8.80 17.32
C THR A 139 -12.93 -10.26 17.53
N GLU A 140 -13.77 -10.56 18.51
CA GLU A 140 -14.44 -11.85 18.60
C GLU A 140 -15.25 -12.13 17.34
N ARG A 141 -15.43 -13.41 17.04
CA ARG A 141 -16.23 -13.82 15.88
C ARG A 141 -17.70 -13.50 16.07
N ILE A 142 -18.30 -12.90 15.08
CA ILE A 142 -19.75 -12.77 14.93
C ILE A 142 -20.18 -13.83 13.92
N GLY A 143 -20.48 -15.04 14.39
CA GLY A 143 -20.73 -16.20 13.52
C GLY A 143 -19.48 -16.63 12.75
N ASN A 144 -19.47 -16.42 11.44
CA ASN A 144 -18.34 -16.72 10.54
C ASN A 144 -17.61 -15.47 10.02
N PHE A 145 -17.75 -14.35 10.72
CA PHE A 145 -17.19 -13.06 10.37
C PHE A 145 -16.40 -12.47 11.53
N ALA A 146 -15.26 -11.84 11.28
CA ALA A 146 -14.50 -11.11 12.30
C ALA A 146 -13.72 -9.95 11.68
N PRO A 147 -14.06 -8.70 11.98
CA PRO A 147 -13.27 -7.54 11.56
C PRO A 147 -12.00 -7.42 12.39
N TYR A 148 -10.98 -6.78 11.80
CA TYR A 148 -9.69 -6.58 12.45
C TYR A 148 -8.97 -5.33 11.97
N ALA A 149 -8.02 -4.87 12.76
CA ALA A 149 -7.04 -3.86 12.39
C ALA A 149 -5.65 -4.48 12.25
N LEU A 150 -4.80 -3.86 11.45
CA LEU A 150 -3.43 -4.26 11.19
C LEU A 150 -2.50 -3.06 11.38
N ILE A 151 -1.38 -3.30 12.03
CA ILE A 151 -0.27 -2.35 12.09
C ILE A 151 1.05 -3.12 12.11
N GLY A 152 2.07 -2.60 11.45
CA GLY A 152 3.39 -3.21 11.53
C GLY A 152 4.45 -2.52 10.72
N GLY A 153 5.62 -3.13 10.69
CA GLY A 153 6.77 -2.66 9.92
C GLY A 153 7.10 -3.60 8.79
N LYS A 154 7.66 -3.05 7.73
CA LYS A 154 8.10 -3.77 6.55
C LYS A 154 9.49 -3.32 6.15
N LEU A 155 10.36 -4.29 5.86
CA LEU A 155 11.63 -4.08 5.19
C LEU A 155 11.51 -4.57 3.75
N SER A 156 11.95 -3.75 2.80
CA SER A 156 11.86 -4.03 1.37
C SER A 156 13.23 -3.91 0.72
N ARG A 157 13.55 -4.82 -0.19
CA ARG A 157 14.76 -4.75 -1.01
C ARG A 157 14.39 -4.78 -2.48
N ASP A 158 14.78 -3.75 -3.21
CA ASP A 158 14.57 -3.68 -4.65
C ASP A 158 15.53 -4.62 -5.37
N MET A 159 14.97 -5.55 -6.14
CA MET A 159 15.70 -6.55 -6.91
C MET A 159 16.06 -6.05 -8.31
N GLN A 160 15.41 -4.98 -8.80
CA GLN A 160 15.64 -4.35 -10.10
C GLN A 160 16.22 -2.93 -9.97
N SER A 161 16.82 -2.61 -8.83
CA SER A 161 17.33 -1.26 -8.56
C SER A 161 18.27 -0.76 -9.63
N GLN A 162 17.99 0.42 -10.15
CA GLN A 162 18.84 1.17 -11.09
C GLN A 162 19.84 2.10 -10.38
N ALA A 163 20.11 1.87 -9.09
CA ALA A 163 20.99 2.72 -8.26
C ALA A 163 22.40 2.88 -8.85
N ASP A 164 22.91 1.86 -9.56
CA ASP A 164 24.28 1.80 -10.09
C ASP A 164 24.35 2.10 -11.59
N VAL A 165 23.24 2.50 -12.24
CA VAL A 165 23.22 2.73 -13.71
C VAL A 165 23.87 4.08 -14.04
N ASN A 166 24.81 4.09 -15.00
CA ASN A 166 25.39 5.30 -15.53
C ASN A 166 24.43 5.94 -16.55
N GLN A 167 23.86 7.09 -16.21
CA GLN A 167 22.92 7.83 -17.05
C GLN A 167 23.52 8.33 -18.38
N SER A 168 24.84 8.49 -18.46
CA SER A 168 25.53 8.94 -19.68
C SER A 168 25.43 7.98 -20.87
N LEU A 169 24.91 6.76 -20.66
CA LEU A 169 24.80 5.70 -21.67
C LEU A 169 23.37 5.34 -22.07
N GLN A 170 22.36 5.99 -21.46
CA GLN A 170 20.95 5.67 -21.70
C GLN A 170 20.15 6.93 -22.08
N ASP A 171 19.44 6.87 -23.21
CA ASP A 171 18.55 7.94 -23.72
C ASP A 171 17.23 8.11 -22.90
N GLY A 172 17.22 7.80 -21.62
CA GLY A 172 16.04 7.86 -20.77
C GLY A 172 16.21 8.68 -19.50
N TYR A 173 15.14 9.37 -19.09
CA TYR A 173 15.09 10.10 -17.84
C TYR A 173 14.88 9.11 -16.68
N ILE A 174 15.92 8.82 -15.89
CA ILE A 174 15.91 7.85 -14.80
C ILE A 174 16.06 8.58 -13.47
N LEU A 175 15.14 8.28 -12.52
CA LEU A 175 15.26 8.69 -11.13
C LEU A 175 15.89 7.55 -10.33
N LYS A 176 17.10 7.76 -9.80
CA LYS A 176 17.81 6.74 -9.02
C LYS A 176 17.22 6.59 -7.62
N LEU A 177 16.83 5.36 -7.29
CA LEU A 177 16.29 5.02 -6.00
C LEU A 177 17.21 4.06 -5.23
N ALA A 178 17.22 4.20 -3.90
CA ALA A 178 17.95 3.33 -3.00
C ALA A 178 17.42 1.89 -3.06
N LYS A 179 18.33 0.90 -3.01
CA LYS A 179 18.01 -0.54 -3.06
C LYS A 179 17.15 -1.02 -1.89
N GLY A 180 17.24 -0.34 -0.73
CA GLY A 180 16.53 -0.71 0.49
C GLY A 180 15.53 0.33 0.91
N ASN A 181 14.34 -0.11 1.29
CA ASN A 181 13.29 0.73 1.86
C ASN A 181 12.79 0.14 3.18
N SER A 182 12.32 1.01 4.06
CA SER A 182 11.59 0.63 5.28
C SER A 182 10.29 1.40 5.34
N SER A 183 9.21 0.72 5.72
CA SER A 183 7.88 1.32 5.77
C SER A 183 7.10 0.84 6.99
N VAL A 184 6.06 1.59 7.30
CA VAL A 184 5.03 1.22 8.28
C VAL A 184 3.74 0.96 7.51
N ASP A 185 3.11 -0.17 7.78
CA ASP A 185 1.84 -0.59 7.22
C ASP A 185 0.75 -0.40 8.26
N VAL A 186 -0.34 0.24 7.89
CA VAL A 186 -1.55 0.40 8.71
C VAL A 186 -2.74 -0.01 7.86
N GLY A 187 -3.66 -0.77 8.45
CA GLY A 187 -4.81 -1.23 7.69
C GLY A 187 -5.93 -1.79 8.53
N ALA A 188 -6.97 -2.19 7.86
CA ALA A 188 -8.11 -2.88 8.41
C ALA A 188 -8.61 -3.94 7.43
N GLY A 189 -9.30 -4.94 7.95
CA GLY A 189 -9.84 -6.01 7.14
C GLY A 189 -10.93 -6.80 7.85
N ALA A 190 -11.38 -7.83 7.19
CA ALA A 190 -12.38 -8.72 7.71
C ALA A 190 -12.05 -10.17 7.33
N ASP A 191 -12.16 -11.06 8.31
CA ASP A 191 -12.04 -12.51 8.16
C ASP A 191 -13.42 -13.11 7.89
N PHE A 192 -13.50 -13.97 6.89
CA PHE A 192 -14.65 -14.79 6.56
C PHE A 192 -14.25 -16.26 6.72
N PHE A 193 -14.86 -16.94 7.68
CA PHE A 193 -14.58 -18.35 7.96
C PHE A 193 -15.45 -19.24 7.07
N LEU A 194 -14.87 -19.74 5.97
CA LEU A 194 -15.49 -20.67 5.08
C LEU A 194 -15.38 -22.11 5.62
N PRO A 195 -16.08 -23.10 5.07
CA PRO A 195 -16.03 -24.46 5.58
C PRO A 195 -14.63 -25.11 5.58
N PHE A 196 -13.76 -24.73 4.61
CA PHE A 196 -12.46 -25.37 4.38
C PHE A 196 -11.27 -24.46 4.65
N PHE A 197 -11.42 -23.15 4.55
CA PHE A 197 -10.34 -22.18 4.73
C PHE A 197 -10.89 -20.84 5.24
N LYS A 198 -10.02 -20.01 5.77
CA LYS A 198 -10.32 -18.64 6.13
C LYS A 198 -9.93 -17.73 4.97
N PHE A 199 -10.90 -16.96 4.50
CA PHE A 199 -10.72 -15.92 3.50
C PHE A 199 -10.70 -14.55 4.20
N SER A 200 -9.82 -13.65 3.79
CA SER A 200 -9.83 -12.30 4.34
C SER A 200 -9.70 -11.26 3.25
N VAL A 201 -10.33 -10.12 3.45
CA VAL A 201 -10.19 -8.92 2.63
C VAL A 201 -9.56 -7.84 3.47
N GLU A 202 -8.47 -7.23 2.99
CA GLU A 202 -7.69 -6.23 3.71
C GLU A 202 -7.50 -4.97 2.87
N LEU A 203 -7.62 -3.82 3.50
CA LEU A 203 -7.23 -2.53 2.97
C LEU A 203 -6.06 -2.02 3.80
N LYS A 204 -4.93 -1.76 3.17
CA LYS A 204 -3.71 -1.29 3.83
C LYS A 204 -3.17 -0.03 3.15
N THR A 205 -2.57 0.83 3.95
CA THR A 205 -1.73 1.93 3.47
C THR A 205 -0.33 1.73 3.99
N GLU A 206 0.61 1.79 3.10
CA GLU A 206 2.04 1.75 3.38
C GLU A 206 2.62 3.16 3.36
N PHE A 207 3.37 3.49 4.38
CA PHE A 207 4.09 4.75 4.52
C PHE A 207 5.59 4.48 4.58
N GLY A 208 6.33 4.86 3.52
CA GLY A 208 7.78 4.81 3.51
C GLY A 208 8.37 5.75 4.57
N MET A 209 9.27 5.21 5.39
CA MET A 209 9.92 5.95 6.47
C MET A 209 11.27 6.52 6.03
N ARG A 210 11.86 5.93 5.00
CA ARG A 210 13.20 6.28 4.52
C ARG A 210 13.12 7.18 3.30
N ASN A 211 14.05 8.15 3.22
CA ASN A 211 14.33 8.84 1.95
C ASN A 211 14.95 7.82 0.98
N VAL A 212 14.26 7.56 -0.11
CA VAL A 212 14.71 6.61 -1.15
C VAL A 212 15.41 7.28 -2.31
N LEU A 213 15.49 8.63 -2.33
CA LEU A 213 16.18 9.37 -3.38
C LEU A 213 17.69 9.19 -3.25
N ILE A 214 18.33 8.81 -4.35
CA ILE A 214 19.77 8.96 -4.54
C ILE A 214 19.96 10.28 -5.29
N GLN A 215 20.58 11.24 -4.62
CA GLN A 215 20.91 12.52 -5.26
C GLN A 215 22.04 12.33 -6.28
N ASP A 216 21.77 12.75 -7.49
CA ASP A 216 22.76 12.88 -8.56
C ASP A 216 22.66 14.29 -9.15
N ASP A 217 23.59 14.65 -10.04
CA ASP A 217 23.65 16.00 -10.64
C ASP A 217 22.60 16.19 -11.77
N THR A 218 21.44 15.51 -11.68
CA THR A 218 20.38 15.64 -12.67
C THR A 218 19.33 16.68 -12.26
N PRO A 219 18.70 17.37 -13.22
CA PRO A 219 17.62 18.32 -12.93
C PRO A 219 16.43 17.66 -12.21
N PHE A 220 16.24 16.34 -12.37
CA PHE A 220 15.15 15.57 -11.78
C PHE A 220 15.36 15.29 -10.31
N SER A 221 16.60 14.98 -9.89
CA SER A 221 16.91 14.71 -8.48
C SER A 221 17.15 16.01 -7.69
N ALA A 222 17.67 17.04 -8.34
CA ALA A 222 18.03 18.31 -7.70
C ALA A 222 16.82 19.07 -7.10
N ALA A 223 15.62 18.87 -7.67
CA ALA A 223 14.41 19.52 -7.22
C ALA A 223 13.91 19.01 -5.84
N PHE A 224 14.31 17.79 -5.43
CA PHE A 224 13.79 17.17 -4.23
C PHE A 224 14.78 17.25 -3.05
N ASP A 225 14.24 17.56 -1.88
CA ASP A 225 14.93 17.39 -0.60
C ASP A 225 14.72 15.96 -0.08
N GLU A 226 13.49 15.48 -0.15
CA GLU A 226 13.11 14.17 0.34
C GLU A 226 12.10 13.50 -0.60
N LEU A 227 12.29 12.19 -0.82
CA LEU A 227 11.39 11.35 -1.60
C LEU A 227 11.11 10.07 -0.82
N ARG A 228 9.85 9.89 -0.40
CA ARG A 228 9.38 8.69 0.30
C ARG A 228 8.35 7.95 -0.53
N THR A 229 8.22 6.66 -0.29
CA THR A 229 7.21 5.83 -0.96
C THR A 229 5.88 5.87 -0.20
N ARG A 230 4.78 5.79 -0.95
CA ARG A 230 3.46 5.61 -0.39
C ARG A 230 2.67 4.65 -1.29
N SER A 231 2.01 3.66 -0.69
CA SER A 231 1.19 2.72 -1.45
C SER A 231 -0.13 2.45 -0.76
N PHE A 232 -1.19 2.34 -1.54
CA PHE A 232 -2.48 1.83 -1.10
C PHE A 232 -2.64 0.40 -1.63
N ILE A 233 -3.03 -0.54 -0.77
CA ILE A 233 -3.00 -1.97 -1.06
C ILE A 233 -4.35 -2.60 -0.71
N ILE A 234 -4.94 -3.33 -1.64
CA ILE A 234 -6.10 -4.19 -1.42
C ILE A 234 -5.62 -5.64 -1.50
N SER A 235 -5.82 -6.40 -0.44
CA SER A 235 -5.31 -7.78 -0.33
C SER A 235 -6.44 -8.77 -0.12
N PHE A 236 -6.27 -9.94 -0.73
CA PHE A 236 -7.08 -11.13 -0.52
C PHE A 236 -6.17 -12.21 0.08
N THR A 237 -6.57 -12.72 1.25
CA THR A 237 -5.76 -13.68 2.01
C THR A 237 -6.50 -15.00 2.12
N PHE A 238 -5.78 -16.08 1.97
CA PHE A 238 -6.28 -17.45 2.07
C PHE A 238 -5.43 -18.21 3.10
N GLU A 239 -6.04 -18.59 4.21
CA GLU A 239 -5.38 -19.29 5.34
C GLU A 239 -6.07 -20.62 5.63
N GLY A 240 -5.25 -21.69 5.93
CA GLY A 240 -5.72 -23.03 6.25
C GLY A 240 -5.13 -23.62 7.54
#